data_8f25dd052abe99581dcf6cdd825d2845
#
_entry.id   8f25dd052abe99581dcf6cdd825d2845
#
_cell.length_a   1.000
_cell.length_b   1.000
_cell.length_c   1.000
_cell.angle_alpha   90.00
_cell.angle_beta   90.00
_cell.angle_gamma   90.00
#
_symmetry.space_group_name_H-M   'P 1'
#
loop_
_entity.id
_entity.type
_entity.pdbx_description
1 polymer ?
#
loop_
_entity_poly.entity_id
_entity_poly.type
_entity_poly.pdbx_seq_one_letter_code
_entity_poly.pdbx_strand_id
1 'polypeptide(L)'
;MIQDFWKGGLSDIEACLSGVATGKVRELAVSAGGRPIPIVEYGEKEDFGRRANYGSACGAGNPEHYARKGKDAKPVLLLTGGVHGGELEGIVAMTNLIRLLETGTDYRGERHDYLYENARRFRLLLIPCLNPDGRARLPVDSLIDVPYEKFVYYMQGTWKDGSLCSWPDCKAVHPIKDASDYLGTYFNDDGVNFMHDNFFSPMARETSALLDLADREAVDFSILLHGGANNPNHFYEIYYIPLFIMQKQQAFNRRMGRAYEERGLPFAERNQIAADQGKYPYPSINLTTAIHHACGGMSMTFESNMGLDAPGTKLTSDEILDSHFVLFEECFRFFLEGGEA
;
A
#
# COMPACT_ATOMS: atom_id res chain seq x y z
N MET A 1 2.61 18.86 18.38
CA MET A 1 1.42 19.41 17.68
C MET A 1 1.41 18.79 16.30
N ILE A 2 0.28 18.22 15.87
CA ILE A 2 0.17 17.61 14.55
C ILE A 2 0.23 18.72 13.50
N GLN A 3 1.01 18.50 12.45
CA GLN A 3 1.19 19.45 11.35
C GLN A 3 -0.08 19.51 10.48
N ASP A 4 -0.40 20.68 9.92
CA ASP A 4 -1.62 20.89 9.12
C ASP A 4 -1.70 20.01 7.87
N PHE A 5 -0.57 19.59 7.33
CA PHE A 5 -0.50 18.69 6.17
C PHE A 5 -0.73 17.21 6.51
N TRP A 6 -0.73 16.85 7.80
CA TRP A 6 -0.89 15.46 8.25
C TRP A 6 -2.36 15.04 8.21
N LYS A 7 -2.87 14.80 7.00
CA LYS A 7 -4.27 14.51 6.70
C LYS A 7 -4.52 13.00 6.68
N GLY A 8 -4.57 12.38 7.87
CA GLY A 8 -4.71 10.93 8.03
C GLY A 8 -6.05 10.46 8.59
N GLY A 9 -6.98 11.38 8.94
CA GLY A 9 -8.32 11.05 9.43
C GLY A 9 -9.32 10.67 8.34
N LEU A 10 -10.40 9.95 8.68
CA LEU A 10 -11.47 9.67 7.72
C LEU A 10 -12.11 10.96 7.21
N SER A 11 -12.32 11.95 8.07
CA SER A 11 -12.81 13.28 7.69
C SER A 11 -11.82 14.04 6.78
N ASP A 12 -10.52 13.85 6.96
CA ASP A 12 -9.51 14.43 6.07
C ASP A 12 -9.57 13.81 4.68
N ILE A 13 -9.76 12.48 4.61
CA ILE A 13 -9.96 11.78 3.34
C ILE A 13 -11.21 12.32 2.63
N GLU A 14 -12.34 12.44 3.32
CA GLU A 14 -13.59 13.00 2.76
C GLU A 14 -13.38 14.42 2.25
N ALA A 15 -12.71 15.27 3.03
CA ALA A 15 -12.39 16.64 2.64
C ALA A 15 -11.47 16.68 1.40
N CYS A 16 -10.45 15.84 1.36
CA CYS A 16 -9.56 15.70 0.20
C CYS A 16 -10.34 15.28 -1.05
N LEU A 17 -11.19 14.26 -0.94
CA LEU A 17 -11.97 13.73 -2.06
C LEU A 17 -13.01 14.72 -2.58
N SER A 18 -13.58 15.57 -1.72
CA SER A 18 -14.50 16.63 -2.14
C SER A 18 -13.83 17.70 -3.00
N GLY A 19 -12.52 17.81 -2.95
CA GLY A 19 -11.71 18.73 -3.77
C GLY A 19 -11.23 18.14 -5.10
N VAL A 20 -11.54 16.86 -5.40
CA VAL A 20 -11.13 16.21 -6.65
C VAL A 20 -11.99 16.72 -7.80
N ALA A 21 -11.35 17.31 -8.81
CA ALA A 21 -11.99 17.88 -9.99
C ALA A 21 -11.49 17.26 -11.30
N THR A 22 -10.23 16.87 -11.37
CA THR A 22 -9.61 16.27 -12.56
C THR A 22 -9.62 14.73 -12.49
N GLY A 23 -9.51 14.16 -11.29
CA GLY A 23 -9.70 12.74 -11.05
C GLY A 23 -11.16 12.33 -10.99
N LYS A 24 -11.41 11.02 -11.03
CA LYS A 24 -12.74 10.44 -10.85
C LYS A 24 -12.80 9.71 -9.53
N VAL A 25 -13.63 10.19 -8.61
CA VAL A 25 -13.92 9.50 -7.34
C VAL A 25 -15.04 8.50 -7.54
N ARG A 26 -14.85 7.28 -7.07
CA ARG A 26 -15.92 6.28 -6.95
C ARG A 26 -15.77 5.44 -5.70
N GLU A 27 -16.80 4.73 -5.31
CA GLU A 27 -16.75 3.71 -4.27
C GLU A 27 -16.17 2.41 -4.85
N LEU A 28 -15.10 1.90 -4.26
CA LEU A 28 -14.53 0.60 -4.59
C LEU A 28 -15.36 -0.51 -3.94
N ALA A 29 -15.63 -0.36 -2.65
CA ALA A 29 -16.38 -1.30 -1.83
C ALA A 29 -16.95 -0.59 -0.59
N VAL A 30 -17.72 -1.33 0.19
CA VAL A 30 -18.13 -0.97 1.55
C VAL A 30 -17.49 -1.96 2.51
N SER A 31 -16.82 -1.47 3.56
CA SER A 31 -16.13 -2.28 4.57
C SER A 31 -17.08 -3.17 5.38
N ALA A 32 -16.54 -4.10 6.15
CA ALA A 32 -17.30 -4.92 7.09
C ALA A 32 -18.14 -4.08 8.06
N GLY A 33 -17.60 -2.94 8.53
CA GLY A 33 -18.28 -1.99 9.41
C GLY A 33 -19.22 -1.01 8.70
N GLY A 34 -19.48 -1.19 7.40
CA GLY A 34 -20.41 -0.36 6.63
C GLY A 34 -19.86 0.99 6.19
N ARG A 35 -18.54 1.19 6.19
CA ARG A 35 -17.88 2.43 5.76
C ARG A 35 -17.49 2.35 4.29
N PRO A 36 -17.70 3.42 3.48
CA PRO A 36 -17.28 3.44 2.09
C PRO A 36 -15.75 3.38 1.98
N ILE A 37 -15.26 2.67 0.97
CA ILE A 37 -13.84 2.63 0.59
C ILE A 37 -13.74 3.35 -0.76
N PRO A 38 -13.32 4.62 -0.76
CA PRO A 38 -13.18 5.39 -1.97
C PRO A 38 -11.91 5.04 -2.74
N ILE A 39 -11.99 5.18 -4.06
CA ILE A 39 -10.85 5.18 -4.98
C ILE A 39 -10.88 6.45 -5.83
N VAL A 40 -9.72 7.04 -6.06
CA VAL A 40 -9.54 8.13 -7.03
C VAL A 40 -8.78 7.59 -8.24
N GLU A 41 -9.33 7.83 -9.41
CA GLU A 41 -8.81 7.35 -10.68
C GLU A 41 -8.38 8.53 -11.55
N TYR A 42 -7.15 8.50 -12.05
CA TYR A 42 -6.64 9.44 -13.05
C TYR A 42 -6.26 8.71 -14.34
N GLY A 43 -6.45 9.38 -15.46
CA GLY A 43 -6.26 8.80 -16.80
C GLY A 43 -7.39 7.85 -17.19
N GLU A 44 -7.66 7.77 -18.48
CA GLU A 44 -8.69 6.88 -19.00
C GLU A 44 -8.22 5.42 -18.97
N LYS A 45 -9.16 4.52 -18.73
CA LYS A 45 -8.94 3.09 -18.82
C LYS A 45 -8.86 2.68 -20.30
N GLU A 46 -7.79 1.97 -20.65
CA GLU A 46 -7.61 1.42 -21.99
C GLU A 46 -8.26 0.04 -22.12
N ASP A 47 -8.73 -0.27 -23.34
CA ASP A 47 -9.15 -1.63 -23.68
C ASP A 47 -7.95 -2.44 -24.14
N PHE A 48 -7.50 -3.37 -23.32
CA PHE A 48 -6.37 -4.26 -23.63
C PHE A 48 -6.77 -5.51 -24.41
N GLY A 49 -8.00 -5.60 -24.95
CA GLY A 49 -8.46 -6.71 -25.77
C GLY A 49 -8.50 -8.05 -25.03
N ARG A 50 -8.89 -8.03 -23.76
CA ARG A 50 -8.91 -9.17 -22.85
C ARG A 50 -9.80 -10.31 -23.38
N ARG A 51 -9.26 -11.53 -23.40
CA ARG A 51 -9.97 -12.77 -23.81
C ARG A 51 -10.01 -13.82 -22.69
N ALA A 52 -9.10 -13.74 -21.72
CA ALA A 52 -8.96 -14.71 -20.64
C ALA A 52 -8.58 -13.98 -19.34
N ASN A 53 -8.72 -14.61 -18.19
CA ASN A 53 -8.08 -14.15 -16.96
C ASN A 53 -6.58 -14.42 -17.02
N TYR A 54 -5.80 -13.82 -16.10
CA TYR A 54 -4.35 -13.91 -16.10
C TYR A 54 -3.84 -15.36 -16.02
N GLY A 55 -4.39 -16.16 -15.10
CA GLY A 55 -3.99 -17.56 -14.92
C GLY A 55 -4.21 -18.44 -16.16
N SER A 56 -5.36 -18.25 -16.85
CA SER A 56 -5.66 -18.97 -18.09
C SER A 56 -4.75 -18.54 -19.25
N ALA A 57 -4.46 -17.25 -19.36
CA ALA A 57 -3.56 -16.72 -20.37
C ALA A 57 -2.14 -17.26 -20.20
N CYS A 58 -1.65 -17.34 -18.95
CA CYS A 58 -0.37 -17.96 -18.62
C CYS A 58 -0.37 -19.45 -18.94
N GLY A 59 -1.44 -20.18 -18.60
CA GLY A 59 -1.60 -21.60 -18.92
C GLY A 59 -1.59 -21.88 -20.42
N ALA A 60 -2.08 -20.91 -21.24
CA ALA A 60 -2.00 -20.96 -22.71
C ALA A 60 -0.63 -20.53 -23.27
N GLY A 61 0.32 -20.16 -22.41
CA GLY A 61 1.64 -19.64 -22.84
C GLY A 61 1.60 -18.28 -23.54
N ASN A 62 0.48 -17.55 -23.39
CA ASN A 62 0.33 -16.25 -24.04
C ASN A 62 -0.37 -15.23 -23.12
N PRO A 63 0.41 -14.47 -22.32
CA PRO A 63 -0.12 -13.42 -21.46
C PRO A 63 -0.92 -12.32 -22.17
N GLU A 64 -0.71 -12.10 -23.47
CA GLU A 64 -1.48 -11.11 -24.24
C GLU A 64 -2.98 -11.48 -24.37
N HIS A 65 -3.36 -12.73 -24.09
CA HIS A 65 -4.76 -13.10 -23.99
C HIS A 65 -5.45 -12.48 -22.78
N TYR A 66 -4.68 -12.11 -21.77
CA TYR A 66 -5.15 -11.36 -20.60
C TYR A 66 -5.13 -9.85 -20.86
N ALA A 67 -3.99 -9.30 -21.27
CA ALA A 67 -3.85 -7.89 -21.56
C ALA A 67 -2.81 -7.67 -22.67
N ARG A 68 -3.26 -7.12 -23.79
CA ARG A 68 -2.38 -6.72 -24.89
C ARG A 68 -2.03 -5.26 -24.72
N LYS A 69 -0.92 -4.98 -24.04
CA LYS A 69 -0.41 -3.62 -23.86
C LYS A 69 0.55 -3.28 -24.98
N GLY A 70 0.14 -2.33 -25.84
CA GLY A 70 1.02 -1.76 -26.86
C GLY A 70 2.16 -0.93 -26.25
N LYS A 71 3.12 -0.55 -27.08
CA LYS A 71 4.27 0.29 -26.62
C LYS A 71 3.85 1.65 -26.06
N ASP A 72 2.69 2.16 -26.52
CA ASP A 72 2.15 3.46 -26.12
C ASP A 72 1.10 3.35 -25.02
N ALA A 73 0.82 2.13 -24.54
CA ALA A 73 -0.13 1.92 -23.45
C ALA A 73 0.38 2.58 -22.17
N LYS A 74 -0.51 3.28 -21.48
CA LYS A 74 -0.16 3.91 -20.20
C LYS A 74 0.07 2.84 -19.14
N PRO A 75 1.18 2.93 -18.38
CA PRO A 75 1.34 2.06 -17.21
C PRO A 75 0.19 2.27 -16.22
N VAL A 76 -0.31 1.18 -15.64
CA VAL A 76 -1.37 1.18 -14.63
C VAL A 76 -0.73 1.02 -13.26
N LEU A 77 -0.79 2.06 -12.43
CA LEU A 77 -0.26 2.06 -11.06
C LEU A 77 -1.40 2.01 -10.05
N LEU A 78 -1.32 1.08 -9.11
CA LEU A 78 -2.24 0.95 -7.97
C LEU A 78 -1.49 1.26 -6.68
N LEU A 79 -1.84 2.37 -6.03
CA LEU A 79 -1.28 2.76 -4.74
C LEU A 79 -2.37 2.64 -3.68
N THR A 80 -2.09 1.94 -2.60
CA THR A 80 -3.07 1.64 -1.56
C THR A 80 -2.50 2.00 -0.19
N GLY A 81 -3.10 3.00 0.47
CA GLY A 81 -2.83 3.35 1.86
C GLY A 81 -3.77 2.63 2.82
N GLY A 82 -3.42 2.62 4.10
CA GLY A 82 -4.26 2.14 5.18
C GLY A 82 -4.77 0.70 5.01
N VAL A 83 -3.95 -0.20 4.50
CA VAL A 83 -4.23 -1.66 4.51
C VAL A 83 -4.42 -2.13 5.94
N HIS A 84 -3.55 -1.66 6.84
CA HIS A 84 -3.81 -1.61 8.27
C HIS A 84 -4.27 -0.20 8.62
N GLY A 85 -5.48 -0.06 9.16
CA GLY A 85 -6.13 1.24 9.30
C GLY A 85 -5.42 2.22 10.25
N GLY A 86 -4.54 1.71 11.11
CA GLY A 86 -3.74 2.52 12.03
C GLY A 86 -2.39 2.99 11.46
N GLU A 87 -1.97 2.52 10.29
CA GLU A 87 -0.75 2.96 9.61
C GLU A 87 -1.06 4.21 8.81
N LEU A 88 -0.89 5.37 9.48
CA LEU A 88 -1.36 6.66 8.99
C LEU A 88 -0.49 7.25 7.88
N GLU A 89 0.77 6.89 7.84
CA GLU A 89 1.80 7.46 6.96
C GLU A 89 1.40 7.33 5.49
N GLY A 90 0.95 6.12 5.11
CA GLY A 90 0.44 5.85 3.76
C GLY A 90 -0.85 6.62 3.45
N ILE A 91 -1.75 6.80 4.42
CA ILE A 91 -2.99 7.59 4.23
C ILE A 91 -2.65 9.06 4.01
N VAL A 92 -1.77 9.62 4.84
CA VAL A 92 -1.27 11.00 4.74
C VAL A 92 -0.58 11.22 3.39
N ALA A 93 0.26 10.29 2.98
CA ALA A 93 0.93 10.37 1.68
C ALA A 93 -0.06 10.38 0.51
N MET A 94 -1.10 9.55 0.57
CA MET A 94 -2.12 9.47 -0.47
C MET A 94 -2.97 10.74 -0.55
N THR A 95 -3.40 11.31 0.57
CA THR A 95 -4.15 12.58 0.57
C THR A 95 -3.30 13.74 0.03
N ASN A 96 -2.01 13.79 0.37
CA ASN A 96 -1.08 14.77 -0.16
C ASN A 96 -0.81 14.57 -1.66
N LEU A 97 -0.66 13.33 -2.13
CA LEU A 97 -0.52 13.03 -3.56
C LEU A 97 -1.77 13.46 -4.35
N ILE A 98 -2.97 13.13 -3.88
CA ILE A 98 -4.22 13.56 -4.51
C ILE A 98 -4.27 15.08 -4.58
N ARG A 99 -3.98 15.78 -3.48
CA ARG A 99 -3.91 17.24 -3.44
C ARG A 99 -2.94 17.78 -4.50
N LEU A 100 -1.73 17.21 -4.57
CA LEU A 100 -0.72 17.59 -5.57
C LEU A 100 -1.25 17.41 -7.00
N LEU A 101 -1.87 16.27 -7.31
CA LEU A 101 -2.38 15.99 -8.66
C LEU A 101 -3.52 16.93 -9.08
N GLU A 102 -4.28 17.45 -8.13
CA GLU A 102 -5.39 18.39 -8.39
C GLU A 102 -4.92 19.85 -8.49
N THR A 103 -3.90 20.25 -7.72
CA THR A 103 -3.57 21.68 -7.53
C THR A 103 -2.13 22.05 -7.90
N GLY A 104 -1.26 21.06 -8.13
CA GLY A 104 0.17 21.26 -8.37
C GLY A 104 1.01 21.41 -7.10
N THR A 105 0.40 21.38 -5.90
CA THR A 105 1.09 21.45 -4.60
C THR A 105 0.50 20.46 -3.60
N ASP A 106 1.33 19.94 -2.69
CA ASP A 106 0.87 19.19 -1.53
C ASP A 106 0.20 20.09 -0.46
N TYR A 107 -0.20 19.56 0.68
CA TYR A 107 -0.77 20.35 1.77
C TYR A 107 0.24 21.23 2.51
N ARG A 108 1.55 21.06 2.30
CA ARG A 108 2.62 21.98 2.76
C ARG A 108 2.75 23.19 1.84
N GLY A 109 2.15 23.13 0.64
CA GLY A 109 2.32 24.12 -0.43
C GLY A 109 3.56 23.82 -1.29
N GLU A 110 4.21 22.67 -1.10
CA GLU A 110 5.39 22.28 -1.87
C GLU A 110 5.00 21.75 -3.24
N ARG A 111 5.85 22.03 -4.23
CA ARG A 111 5.69 21.57 -5.62
C ARG A 111 6.51 20.31 -5.85
N HIS A 112 5.91 19.36 -6.57
CA HIS A 112 6.57 18.17 -7.06
C HIS A 112 6.36 18.08 -8.58
N ASP A 113 7.02 19.00 -9.29
CA ASP A 113 6.79 19.24 -10.72
C ASP A 113 6.90 17.96 -11.56
N TYR A 114 7.87 17.10 -11.29
CA TYR A 114 8.02 15.85 -12.02
C TYR A 114 6.78 14.94 -11.91
N LEU A 115 6.22 14.78 -10.71
CA LEU A 115 5.01 14.00 -10.50
C LEU A 115 3.81 14.64 -11.18
N TYR A 116 3.59 15.92 -10.96
CA TYR A 116 2.45 16.66 -11.51
C TYR A 116 2.42 16.63 -13.04
N GLU A 117 3.54 16.90 -13.69
CA GLU A 117 3.65 16.94 -15.15
C GLU A 117 3.52 15.56 -15.80
N ASN A 118 4.02 14.50 -15.15
CA ASN A 118 4.04 13.17 -15.70
C ASN A 118 2.83 12.29 -15.32
N ALA A 119 2.00 12.69 -14.35
CA ALA A 119 0.84 11.91 -13.93
C ALA A 119 -0.10 11.53 -15.08
N ARG A 120 -0.29 12.43 -16.07
CA ARG A 120 -1.12 12.19 -17.26
C ARG A 120 -0.64 11.04 -18.17
N ARG A 121 0.61 10.58 -17.97
CA ARG A 121 1.21 9.46 -18.71
C ARG A 121 0.87 8.11 -18.13
N PHE A 122 0.12 8.09 -17.02
CA PHE A 122 -0.28 6.90 -16.28
C PHE A 122 -1.80 6.77 -16.23
N ARG A 123 -2.24 5.56 -15.99
CA ARG A 123 -3.50 5.25 -15.35
C ARG A 123 -3.21 5.07 -13.86
N LEU A 124 -3.66 6.02 -13.00
CA LEU A 124 -3.42 5.96 -11.56
C LEU A 124 -4.69 5.53 -10.85
N LEU A 125 -4.55 4.57 -9.95
CA LEU A 125 -5.60 4.03 -9.09
C LEU A 125 -5.16 4.26 -7.65
N LEU A 126 -5.78 5.22 -6.97
CA LEU A 126 -5.37 5.67 -5.65
C LEU A 126 -6.44 5.32 -4.62
N ILE A 127 -6.12 4.44 -3.67
CA ILE A 127 -6.99 4.08 -2.55
C ILE A 127 -6.40 4.69 -1.27
N PRO A 128 -6.96 5.79 -0.73
CA PRO A 128 -6.37 6.44 0.45
C PRO A 128 -6.36 5.56 1.69
N CYS A 129 -7.43 4.80 1.92
CA CYS A 129 -7.56 3.91 3.08
C CYS A 129 -8.38 2.68 2.71
N LEU A 130 -7.74 1.51 2.67
CA LEU A 130 -8.42 0.24 2.38
C LEU A 130 -9.17 -0.30 3.61
N ASN A 131 -8.69 -0.01 4.82
CA ASN A 131 -9.29 -0.43 6.09
C ASN A 131 -9.84 0.75 6.89
N PRO A 132 -10.98 1.34 6.47
CA PRO A 132 -11.59 2.45 7.20
C PRO A 132 -12.13 2.03 8.57
N ASP A 133 -12.41 0.74 8.80
CA ASP A 133 -12.84 0.21 10.09
C ASP A 133 -11.72 0.29 11.12
N GLY A 134 -10.53 -0.19 10.75
CA GLY A 134 -9.34 -0.06 11.57
C GLY A 134 -9.00 1.42 11.83
N ARG A 135 -9.06 2.27 10.78
CA ARG A 135 -8.82 3.70 10.94
C ARG A 135 -9.79 4.36 11.93
N ALA A 136 -11.06 4.01 11.86
CA ALA A 136 -12.08 4.55 12.76
C ALA A 136 -11.87 4.18 14.24
N ARG A 137 -11.21 3.04 14.50
CA ARG A 137 -10.88 2.60 15.87
C ARG A 137 -9.64 3.26 16.47
N LEU A 138 -8.76 3.82 15.64
CA LEU A 138 -7.58 4.51 16.14
C LEU A 138 -7.96 5.85 16.77
N PRO A 139 -7.70 6.05 18.08
CA PRO A 139 -8.18 7.24 18.81
C PRO A 139 -7.25 8.45 18.64
N VAL A 140 -6.22 8.36 17.81
CA VAL A 140 -5.23 9.41 17.58
C VAL A 140 -5.07 9.66 16.08
N ASP A 141 -4.65 10.88 15.72
CA ASP A 141 -4.43 11.28 14.34
C ASP A 141 -2.95 11.27 13.93
N SER A 142 -2.06 10.85 14.82
CA SER A 142 -0.64 10.61 14.56
C SER A 142 -0.10 9.59 15.54
N LEU A 143 0.83 8.75 15.09
CA LEU A 143 1.60 7.84 15.92
C LEU A 143 3.01 8.37 16.22
N ILE A 144 3.40 9.51 15.66
CA ILE A 144 4.66 10.17 15.98
C ILE A 144 4.71 10.46 17.49
N ASP A 145 5.84 10.15 18.12
CA ASP A 145 6.07 10.26 19.56
C ASP A 145 5.19 9.33 20.44
N VAL A 146 4.44 8.40 19.84
CA VAL A 146 3.68 7.40 20.63
C VAL A 146 4.62 6.30 21.10
N PRO A 147 4.60 5.92 22.41
CA PRO A 147 5.38 4.82 22.93
C PRO A 147 5.07 3.49 22.25
N TYR A 148 6.11 2.66 22.05
CA TYR A 148 6.00 1.40 21.30
C TYR A 148 4.92 0.45 21.84
N GLU A 149 4.82 0.30 23.17
CA GLU A 149 3.80 -0.56 23.78
C GLU A 149 2.37 -0.07 23.46
N LYS A 150 2.17 1.25 23.46
CA LYS A 150 0.88 1.85 23.11
C LYS A 150 0.58 1.71 21.61
N PHE A 151 1.61 1.81 20.76
CA PHE A 151 1.51 1.47 19.35
C PHE A 151 1.05 0.02 19.17
N VAL A 152 1.69 -0.96 19.83
CA VAL A 152 1.29 -2.38 19.77
C VAL A 152 -0.17 -2.55 20.20
N TYR A 153 -0.57 -1.90 21.28
CA TYR A 153 -1.97 -1.92 21.75
C TYR A 153 -2.93 -1.41 20.67
N TYR A 154 -2.66 -0.27 20.07
CA TYR A 154 -3.53 0.30 19.03
C TYR A 154 -3.57 -0.56 17.76
N MET A 155 -2.42 -1.07 17.34
CA MET A 155 -2.30 -1.76 16.06
C MET A 155 -2.84 -3.18 16.12
N GLN A 156 -2.46 -3.94 17.15
CA GLN A 156 -2.74 -5.38 17.21
C GLN A 156 -3.85 -5.73 18.22
N GLY A 157 -4.08 -4.87 19.21
CA GLY A 157 -5.12 -5.06 20.18
C GLY A 157 -4.72 -5.95 21.36
N THR A 158 -5.71 -6.53 22.03
CA THR A 158 -5.53 -7.44 23.16
C THR A 158 -6.32 -8.72 22.99
N TRP A 159 -5.81 -9.79 23.58
CA TRP A 159 -6.57 -11.02 23.79
C TRP A 159 -7.68 -10.82 24.81
N LYS A 160 -8.61 -11.78 24.92
CA LYS A 160 -9.72 -11.73 25.89
C LYS A 160 -9.30 -11.69 27.38
N ASP A 161 -8.09 -12.12 27.68
CA ASP A 161 -7.50 -12.04 29.01
C ASP A 161 -6.84 -10.67 29.30
N GLY A 162 -6.90 -9.74 28.35
CA GLY A 162 -6.34 -8.40 28.45
C GLY A 162 -4.84 -8.30 28.12
N SER A 163 -4.17 -9.41 27.84
CA SER A 163 -2.77 -9.39 27.42
C SER A 163 -2.63 -8.82 26.00
N LEU A 164 -1.50 -8.16 25.70
CA LEU A 164 -1.25 -7.60 24.36
C LEU A 164 -1.18 -8.73 23.30
N CYS A 165 -1.88 -8.50 22.20
CA CYS A 165 -1.80 -9.34 21.02
C CYS A 165 -0.63 -8.86 20.16
N SER A 166 0.61 -9.26 20.52
CA SER A 166 1.81 -8.81 19.83
C SER A 166 2.05 -9.57 18.52
N TRP A 167 2.87 -8.97 17.64
CA TRP A 167 3.33 -9.66 16.43
C TRP A 167 4.46 -10.67 16.78
N PRO A 168 4.50 -11.92 16.27
CA PRO A 168 3.59 -12.49 15.25
C PRO A 168 2.34 -13.19 15.84
N ASP A 169 2.15 -13.21 17.17
CA ASP A 169 1.08 -13.97 17.84
C ASP A 169 -0.32 -13.53 17.43
N CYS A 170 -0.49 -12.27 17.03
CA CYS A 170 -1.73 -11.75 16.44
C CYS A 170 -2.19 -12.49 15.18
N LYS A 171 -1.33 -13.35 14.59
CA LYS A 171 -1.66 -14.20 13.44
C LYS A 171 -2.10 -15.62 13.83
N ALA A 172 -2.02 -15.97 15.13
CA ALA A 172 -2.34 -17.32 15.59
C ALA A 172 -3.83 -17.66 15.45
N VAL A 173 -4.69 -16.64 15.43
CA VAL A 173 -6.14 -16.77 15.21
C VAL A 173 -6.57 -15.78 14.12
N HIS A 174 -7.32 -16.30 13.11
CA HIS A 174 -7.81 -15.45 12.02
C HIS A 174 -9.13 -16.02 11.47
N PRO A 175 -10.24 -15.24 11.43
CA PRO A 175 -10.41 -13.88 11.97
C PRO A 175 -10.24 -13.82 13.49
N ILE A 176 -9.72 -12.69 14.02
CA ILE A 176 -9.36 -12.57 15.43
C ILE A 176 -10.48 -12.04 16.33
N LYS A 177 -11.56 -11.51 15.76
CA LYS A 177 -12.61 -10.77 16.47
C LYS A 177 -13.10 -11.47 17.74
N ASP A 178 -13.41 -12.76 17.65
CA ASP A 178 -13.96 -13.52 18.77
C ASP A 178 -12.92 -13.88 19.85
N ALA A 179 -11.63 -13.77 19.52
CA ALA A 179 -10.52 -14.01 20.44
C ALA A 179 -9.98 -12.72 21.09
N SER A 180 -10.42 -11.56 20.60
CA SER A 180 -9.97 -10.24 21.02
C SER A 180 -10.92 -9.61 22.04
N ASP A 181 -10.36 -8.85 23.03
CA ASP A 181 -11.11 -7.91 23.85
C ASP A 181 -11.10 -6.51 23.19
N TYR A 182 -9.92 -5.95 22.94
CA TYR A 182 -9.75 -4.77 22.11
C TYR A 182 -9.27 -5.19 20.72
N LEU A 183 -10.10 -4.98 19.72
CA LEU A 183 -9.76 -5.30 18.31
C LEU A 183 -8.83 -4.22 17.75
N GLY A 184 -7.59 -4.59 17.45
CA GLY A 184 -6.58 -3.69 16.92
C GLY A 184 -6.91 -3.19 15.51
N THR A 185 -6.26 -2.11 15.12
CA THR A 185 -6.49 -1.41 13.84
C THR A 185 -5.94 -2.15 12.61
N TYR A 186 -5.20 -3.25 12.81
CA TYR A 186 -4.78 -4.17 11.74
C TYR A 186 -5.96 -4.87 11.09
N PHE A 187 -7.06 -5.00 11.80
CA PHE A 187 -8.21 -5.80 11.41
C PHE A 187 -9.38 -4.91 10.98
N ASN A 188 -10.22 -5.38 10.06
CA ASN A 188 -11.54 -4.79 9.82
C ASN A 188 -12.52 -5.15 10.97
N ASP A 189 -13.78 -4.72 10.88
CA ASP A 189 -14.78 -4.97 11.94
C ASP A 189 -15.21 -6.46 12.06
N ASP A 190 -14.82 -7.30 11.09
CA ASP A 190 -14.98 -8.76 11.16
C ASP A 190 -13.75 -9.47 11.74
N GLY A 191 -12.68 -8.72 12.09
CA GLY A 191 -11.44 -9.28 12.63
C GLY A 191 -10.51 -9.87 11.57
N VAL A 192 -10.66 -9.49 10.31
CA VAL A 192 -9.83 -9.95 9.19
C VAL A 192 -8.66 -8.99 8.98
N ASN A 193 -7.45 -9.53 8.93
CA ASN A 193 -6.26 -8.85 8.44
C ASN A 193 -6.09 -9.16 6.95
N PHE A 194 -6.23 -8.16 6.09
CA PHE A 194 -6.21 -8.33 4.64
C PHE A 194 -4.88 -8.88 4.10
N MET A 195 -3.75 -8.61 4.78
CA MET A 195 -2.46 -9.17 4.40
C MET A 195 -2.41 -10.69 4.50
N HIS A 196 -3.28 -11.29 5.30
CA HIS A 196 -3.32 -12.72 5.60
C HIS A 196 -4.71 -13.34 5.41
N ASP A 197 -5.53 -12.74 4.54
CA ASP A 197 -6.84 -13.28 4.17
C ASP A 197 -6.70 -14.60 3.36
N ASN A 198 -7.78 -15.32 3.19
CA ASN A 198 -7.80 -16.49 2.34
C ASN A 198 -7.98 -16.09 0.87
N PHE A 199 -6.88 -15.98 0.13
CA PHE A 199 -6.87 -15.53 -1.27
C PHE A 199 -7.46 -16.53 -2.25
N PHE A 200 -7.71 -17.74 -1.88
CA PHE A 200 -8.46 -18.72 -2.67
C PHE A 200 -9.97 -18.60 -2.47
N SER A 201 -10.36 -18.06 -1.33
CA SER A 201 -11.75 -17.72 -0.98
C SER A 201 -11.70 -16.55 0.01
N PRO A 202 -11.51 -15.32 -0.46
CA PRO A 202 -11.35 -14.15 0.41
C PRO A 202 -12.52 -14.00 1.38
N MET A 203 -12.24 -13.81 2.66
CA MET A 203 -13.24 -13.58 3.71
C MET A 203 -13.72 -12.13 3.68
N ALA A 204 -12.80 -11.19 3.48
CA ALA A 204 -13.10 -9.76 3.43
C ALA A 204 -13.54 -9.33 2.03
N ARG A 205 -14.63 -8.55 1.98
CA ARG A 205 -15.09 -7.93 0.73
C ARG A 205 -14.11 -6.88 0.21
N GLU A 206 -13.35 -6.27 1.11
CA GLU A 206 -12.24 -5.36 0.83
C GLU A 206 -11.15 -6.04 0.02
N THR A 207 -10.73 -7.23 0.47
CA THR A 207 -9.74 -8.07 -0.23
C THR A 207 -10.24 -8.45 -1.62
N SER A 208 -11.49 -8.93 -1.72
CA SER A 208 -12.09 -9.31 -3.01
C SER A 208 -12.16 -8.13 -3.96
N ALA A 209 -12.58 -6.95 -3.49
CA ALA A 209 -12.70 -5.75 -4.32
C ALA A 209 -11.34 -5.25 -4.83
N LEU A 210 -10.29 -5.35 -4.00
CA LEU A 210 -8.93 -4.97 -4.41
C LEU A 210 -8.36 -5.92 -5.47
N LEU A 211 -8.54 -7.23 -5.29
CA LEU A 211 -8.08 -8.23 -6.26
C LEU A 211 -8.85 -8.12 -7.58
N ASP A 212 -10.17 -7.91 -7.53
CA ASP A 212 -10.99 -7.65 -8.71
C ASP A 212 -10.59 -6.38 -9.44
N LEU A 213 -10.23 -5.32 -8.70
CA LEU A 213 -9.72 -4.08 -9.29
C LEU A 213 -8.40 -4.34 -10.01
N ALA A 214 -7.45 -5.00 -9.36
CA ALA A 214 -6.14 -5.31 -9.93
C ALA A 214 -6.27 -6.14 -11.23
N ASP A 215 -7.15 -7.13 -11.21
CA ASP A 215 -7.44 -7.96 -12.38
C ASP A 215 -8.10 -7.14 -13.51
N ARG A 216 -9.16 -6.38 -13.22
CA ARG A 216 -9.91 -5.62 -14.24
C ARG A 216 -9.10 -4.50 -14.89
N GLU A 217 -8.20 -3.88 -14.14
CA GLU A 217 -7.34 -2.79 -14.61
C GLU A 217 -6.05 -3.31 -15.23
N ALA A 218 -5.75 -4.61 -15.14
CA ALA A 218 -4.48 -5.21 -15.56
C ALA A 218 -3.28 -4.41 -15.04
N VAL A 219 -3.22 -4.25 -13.71
CA VAL A 219 -2.25 -3.41 -13.03
C VAL A 219 -0.82 -3.83 -13.36
N ASP A 220 0.06 -2.87 -13.69
CA ASP A 220 1.47 -3.10 -13.96
C ASP A 220 2.30 -3.06 -12.69
N PHE A 221 1.96 -2.16 -11.77
CA PHE A 221 2.63 -2.04 -10.50
C PHE A 221 1.66 -1.66 -9.38
N SER A 222 1.68 -2.45 -8.32
CA SER A 222 0.93 -2.18 -7.10
C SER A 222 1.88 -1.95 -5.93
N ILE A 223 1.62 -0.92 -5.12
CA ILE A 223 2.29 -0.69 -3.85
C ILE A 223 1.26 -0.59 -2.74
N LEU A 224 1.43 -1.45 -1.73
CA LEU A 224 0.73 -1.36 -0.46
C LEU A 224 1.59 -0.55 0.50
N LEU A 225 1.07 0.58 0.96
CA LEU A 225 1.75 1.50 1.87
C LEU A 225 1.46 1.09 3.31
N HIS A 226 2.50 0.68 4.01
CA HIS A 226 2.49 0.22 5.40
C HIS A 226 3.41 1.06 6.28
N GLY A 227 3.31 0.85 7.59
CA GLY A 227 4.15 1.44 8.61
C GLY A 227 5.05 0.41 9.31
N GLY A 228 6.36 0.56 9.19
CA GLY A 228 7.38 -0.35 9.69
C GLY A 228 7.98 0.03 11.05
N ALA A 229 7.21 0.65 11.94
CA ALA A 229 7.70 1.22 13.20
C ALA A 229 8.89 2.18 12.95
N ASN A 230 9.97 2.09 13.76
CA ASN A 230 11.18 2.92 13.60
C ASN A 230 12.29 2.24 12.79
N ASN A 231 11.93 1.32 11.90
CA ASN A 231 12.88 0.81 10.93
C ASN A 231 13.18 1.88 9.86
N PRO A 232 14.37 1.85 9.21
CA PRO A 232 14.57 2.55 7.95
C PRO A 232 13.49 2.14 6.95
N ASN A 233 13.08 3.06 6.07
CA ASN A 233 12.13 2.72 5.00
C ASN A 233 12.66 1.53 4.19
N HIS A 234 11.78 0.62 3.78
CA HIS A 234 12.19 -0.57 3.04
C HIS A 234 11.00 -1.22 2.32
N PHE A 235 11.31 -2.15 1.43
CA PHE A 235 10.31 -3.04 0.86
C PHE A 235 10.40 -4.43 1.47
N TYR A 236 9.24 -5.09 1.59
CA TYR A 236 9.20 -6.52 1.73
C TYR A 236 9.16 -7.18 0.34
N GLU A 237 10.00 -8.20 0.17
CA GLU A 237 9.94 -9.07 -1.01
C GLU A 237 8.72 -9.97 -0.94
N ILE A 238 8.20 -10.32 -2.11
CA ILE A 238 7.11 -11.29 -2.21
C ILE A 238 7.66 -12.62 -2.71
N TYR A 239 7.01 -13.70 -2.30
CA TYR A 239 7.38 -15.07 -2.62
C TYR A 239 6.46 -15.63 -3.71
N TYR A 240 6.88 -16.73 -4.34
CA TYR A 240 6.08 -17.47 -5.32
C TYR A 240 5.71 -16.67 -6.56
N ILE A 241 6.65 -15.87 -7.04
CA ILE A 241 6.52 -15.07 -8.25
C ILE A 241 7.59 -15.45 -9.27
N PRO A 242 7.38 -15.16 -10.56
CA PRO A 242 8.38 -15.42 -11.60
C PRO A 242 9.70 -14.68 -11.36
N LEU A 243 10.82 -15.33 -11.72
CA LEU A 243 12.15 -14.76 -11.53
C LEU A 243 12.31 -13.36 -12.14
N PHE A 244 11.75 -13.13 -13.33
CA PHE A 244 11.85 -11.82 -13.99
C PHE A 244 11.10 -10.71 -13.24
N ILE A 245 10.03 -11.04 -12.51
CA ILE A 245 9.34 -10.08 -11.62
C ILE A 245 10.21 -9.78 -10.40
N MET A 246 10.82 -10.83 -9.79
CA MET A 246 11.77 -10.64 -8.68
C MET A 246 12.93 -9.74 -9.08
N GLN A 247 13.49 -9.93 -10.29
CA GLN A 247 14.57 -9.10 -10.81
C GLN A 247 14.14 -7.64 -10.98
N LYS A 248 12.92 -7.39 -11.47
CA LYS A 248 12.34 -6.03 -11.54
C LYS A 248 12.17 -5.40 -10.16
N GLN A 249 11.67 -6.15 -9.18
CA GLN A 249 11.56 -5.67 -7.80
C GLN A 249 12.91 -5.30 -7.21
N GLN A 250 13.93 -6.14 -7.42
CA GLN A 250 15.28 -5.86 -6.95
C GLN A 250 15.90 -4.65 -7.64
N ALA A 251 15.64 -4.47 -8.95
CA ALA A 251 16.08 -3.28 -9.69
C ALA A 251 15.42 -2.01 -9.12
N PHE A 252 14.11 -2.06 -8.87
CA PHE A 252 13.38 -0.96 -8.24
C PHE A 252 13.90 -0.68 -6.82
N ASN A 253 14.13 -1.72 -6.00
CA ASN A 253 14.66 -1.60 -4.65
C ASN A 253 16.03 -0.91 -4.63
N ARG A 254 16.96 -1.30 -5.51
CA ARG A 254 18.27 -0.63 -5.65
C ARG A 254 18.13 0.83 -6.10
N ARG A 255 17.18 1.13 -7.01
CA ARG A 255 16.88 2.49 -7.45
C ARG A 255 16.41 3.34 -6.26
N MET A 256 15.51 2.80 -5.46
CA MET A 256 15.03 3.45 -4.24
C MET A 256 16.17 3.73 -3.25
N GLY A 257 17.07 2.75 -3.02
CA GLY A 257 18.23 2.94 -2.15
C GLY A 257 19.06 4.18 -2.54
N ARG A 258 19.38 4.32 -3.84
CA ARG A 258 20.09 5.49 -4.36
C ARG A 258 19.31 6.79 -4.18
N ALA A 259 18.03 6.80 -4.52
CA ALA A 259 17.19 8.00 -4.42
C ALA A 259 17.04 8.50 -2.97
N TYR A 260 16.96 7.59 -2.00
CA TYR A 260 16.92 7.94 -0.58
C TYR A 260 18.26 8.44 -0.08
N GLU A 261 19.37 7.79 -0.47
CA GLU A 261 20.72 8.23 -0.13
C GLU A 261 20.99 9.66 -0.61
N GLU A 262 20.64 9.98 -1.85
CA GLU A 262 20.76 11.32 -2.43
C GLU A 262 20.00 12.40 -1.64
N ARG A 263 18.92 12.01 -0.97
CA ARG A 263 18.07 12.92 -0.17
C ARG A 263 18.36 12.86 1.34
N GLY A 264 19.34 12.05 1.75
CA GLY A 264 19.70 11.88 3.16
C GLY A 264 18.63 11.17 4.00
N LEU A 265 17.72 10.44 3.36
CA LEU A 265 16.67 9.69 4.02
C LEU A 265 17.10 8.24 4.28
N PRO A 266 16.73 7.63 5.42
CA PRO A 266 17.12 6.27 5.71
C PRO A 266 16.32 5.26 4.87
N PHE A 267 17.04 4.35 4.23
CA PHE A 267 16.47 3.23 3.48
C PHE A 267 17.28 1.96 3.70
N ALA A 268 16.63 0.83 3.84
CA ALA A 268 17.28 -0.47 3.96
C ALA A 268 16.90 -1.35 2.77
N GLU A 269 17.88 -1.67 1.94
CA GLU A 269 17.72 -2.74 0.96
C GLU A 269 17.68 -4.08 1.73
N ARG A 270 16.55 -4.78 1.65
CA ARG A 270 16.38 -6.10 2.27
C ARG A 270 16.35 -7.17 1.19
N ASN A 271 17.11 -8.22 1.40
CA ASN A 271 17.00 -9.46 0.62
C ASN A 271 16.40 -10.54 1.54
N GLN A 272 15.08 -10.48 1.71
CA GLN A 272 14.36 -11.37 2.61
C GLN A 272 14.35 -12.81 2.11
N ILE A 273 14.32 -13.02 0.78
CA ILE A 273 14.39 -14.35 0.17
C ILE A 273 15.68 -15.07 0.58
N ALA A 274 16.83 -14.38 0.52
CA ALA A 274 18.09 -14.96 0.95
C ALA A 274 18.11 -15.24 2.45
N ALA A 275 17.49 -14.36 3.27
CA ALA A 275 17.44 -14.53 4.73
C ALA A 275 16.52 -15.67 5.16
N ASP A 276 15.46 -15.97 4.39
CA ASP A 276 14.45 -16.97 4.73
C ASP A 276 14.66 -18.32 4.07
N GLN A 277 15.69 -18.47 3.23
CA GLN A 277 16.01 -19.76 2.61
C GLN A 277 16.23 -20.84 3.64
N GLY A 278 15.48 -21.95 3.47
CA GLY A 278 15.57 -23.09 4.36
C GLY A 278 14.87 -22.95 5.72
N LYS A 279 14.21 -21.83 5.99
CA LYS A 279 13.39 -21.67 7.21
C LYS A 279 12.06 -22.41 7.07
N TYR A 280 11.61 -22.97 8.19
CA TYR A 280 10.29 -23.58 8.32
C TYR A 280 9.55 -22.90 9.49
N PRO A 281 8.25 -22.59 9.36
CA PRO A 281 7.40 -22.75 8.18
C PRO A 281 7.83 -21.86 7.02
N TYR A 282 7.52 -22.29 5.80
CA TYR A 282 7.81 -21.51 4.60
C TYR A 282 7.03 -20.17 4.61
N PRO A 283 7.56 -19.12 3.95
CA PRO A 283 6.81 -17.90 3.76
C PRO A 283 5.47 -18.17 3.09
N SER A 284 4.40 -17.55 3.59
CA SER A 284 3.07 -17.72 3.03
C SER A 284 2.81 -16.75 1.87
N ILE A 285 1.82 -17.06 1.06
CA ILE A 285 1.20 -16.08 0.17
C ILE A 285 0.56 -14.99 1.05
N ASN A 286 0.81 -13.72 0.71
CA ASN A 286 0.18 -12.57 1.34
C ASN A 286 -0.61 -11.76 0.28
N LEU A 287 -1.27 -10.68 0.69
CA LEU A 287 -2.07 -9.85 -0.22
C LEU A 287 -1.23 -9.33 -1.41
N THR A 288 0.02 -8.94 -1.17
CA THR A 288 0.93 -8.47 -2.21
C THR A 288 1.18 -9.53 -3.28
N THR A 289 1.41 -10.78 -2.85
CA THR A 289 1.54 -11.93 -3.76
C THR A 289 0.24 -12.21 -4.51
N ALA A 290 -0.90 -12.13 -3.81
CA ALA A 290 -2.22 -12.37 -4.40
C ALA A 290 -2.53 -11.37 -5.52
N ILE A 291 -2.20 -10.08 -5.33
CA ILE A 291 -2.34 -9.04 -6.38
C ILE A 291 -1.52 -9.42 -7.62
N HIS A 292 -0.25 -9.85 -7.43
CA HIS A 292 0.55 -10.32 -8.56
C HIS A 292 -0.15 -11.45 -9.33
N HIS A 293 -0.65 -12.45 -8.62
CA HIS A 293 -1.32 -13.60 -9.28
C HIS A 293 -2.67 -13.24 -9.91
N ALA A 294 -3.31 -12.15 -9.47
CA ALA A 294 -4.52 -11.65 -10.09
C ALA A 294 -4.26 -10.97 -11.45
N CYS A 295 -3.16 -10.21 -11.57
CA CYS A 295 -2.93 -9.34 -12.74
C CYS A 295 -1.60 -9.52 -13.46
N GLY A 296 -0.64 -10.25 -12.88
CA GLY A 296 0.71 -10.44 -13.44
C GLY A 296 1.65 -9.27 -13.28
N GLY A 297 1.20 -8.16 -12.71
CA GLY A 297 2.01 -6.98 -12.48
C GLY A 297 3.01 -7.15 -11.33
N MET A 298 3.98 -6.26 -11.24
CA MET A 298 4.83 -6.15 -10.07
C MET A 298 4.01 -5.66 -8.88
N SER A 299 4.18 -6.26 -7.70
CA SER A 299 3.48 -5.86 -6.49
C SER A 299 4.45 -5.84 -5.32
N MET A 300 4.46 -4.78 -4.50
CA MET A 300 5.39 -4.60 -3.40
C MET A 300 4.68 -4.01 -2.17
N THR A 301 5.17 -4.36 -0.99
CA THR A 301 4.81 -3.72 0.27
C THR A 301 5.91 -2.76 0.67
N PHE A 302 5.57 -1.49 0.81
CA PHE A 302 6.47 -0.46 1.31
C PHE A 302 6.20 -0.20 2.78
N GLU A 303 7.22 -0.37 3.60
CA GLU A 303 7.19 -0.12 5.05
C GLU A 303 7.87 1.21 5.33
N SER A 304 7.09 2.23 5.66
CA SER A 304 7.63 3.53 6.04
C SER A 304 7.94 3.62 7.54
N ASN A 305 8.86 4.50 7.89
CA ASN A 305 9.11 4.86 9.28
C ASN A 305 7.90 5.59 9.87
N MET A 306 7.58 5.37 11.14
CA MET A 306 6.39 5.91 11.80
C MET A 306 6.70 6.99 12.86
N GLY A 307 7.98 7.29 13.12
CA GLY A 307 8.39 8.32 14.06
C GLY A 307 8.00 8.06 15.53
N LEU A 308 7.85 6.80 15.92
CA LEU A 308 7.42 6.41 17.27
C LEU A 308 8.42 6.89 18.35
N ASP A 309 7.96 6.98 19.60
CA ASP A 309 8.86 7.01 20.77
C ASP A 309 9.33 5.57 21.07
N ALA A 310 10.32 5.14 20.29
CA ALA A 310 10.86 3.80 20.31
C ALA A 310 12.32 3.80 19.84
N PRO A 311 13.13 2.77 20.17
CA PRO A 311 14.45 2.59 19.58
C PRO A 311 14.43 2.49 18.06
N GLY A 312 15.52 2.86 17.42
CA GLY A 312 15.71 2.83 15.98
C GLY A 312 15.84 4.22 15.36
N THR A 313 15.64 4.32 14.06
CA THR A 313 15.64 5.59 13.35
C THR A 313 14.30 6.28 13.57
N LYS A 314 14.32 7.55 13.99
CA LYS A 314 13.10 8.34 14.17
C LYS A 314 13.07 9.45 13.13
N LEU A 315 12.05 9.43 12.28
CA LEU A 315 11.79 10.49 11.31
C LEU A 315 10.74 11.47 11.83
N THR A 316 10.85 12.70 11.39
CA THR A 316 9.81 13.72 11.57
C THR A 316 8.65 13.50 10.59
N SER A 317 7.53 14.18 10.82
CA SER A 317 6.38 14.15 9.91
C SER A 317 6.74 14.56 8.47
N ASP A 318 7.61 15.56 8.32
CA ASP A 318 8.07 16.04 7.02
C ASP A 318 8.93 14.99 6.31
N GLU A 319 9.90 14.39 7.00
CA GLU A 319 10.76 13.34 6.44
C GLU A 319 9.96 12.07 6.07
N ILE A 320 8.90 11.75 6.83
CA ILE A 320 8.00 10.64 6.51
C ILE A 320 7.24 10.95 5.22
N LEU A 321 6.69 12.15 5.07
CA LEU A 321 5.98 12.54 3.85
C LEU A 321 6.93 12.62 2.66
N ASP A 322 8.12 13.21 2.84
CA ASP A 322 9.17 13.26 1.80
C ASP A 322 9.57 11.87 1.33
N SER A 323 9.69 10.92 2.26
CA SER A 323 9.96 9.51 1.93
C SER A 323 8.93 8.95 0.95
N HIS A 324 7.65 9.25 1.14
CA HIS A 324 6.60 8.81 0.23
C HIS A 324 6.65 9.54 -1.11
N PHE A 325 6.95 10.83 -1.14
CA PHE A 325 7.10 11.56 -2.41
C PHE A 325 8.29 11.07 -3.23
N VAL A 326 9.40 10.71 -2.58
CA VAL A 326 10.52 10.01 -3.25
C VAL A 326 10.03 8.69 -3.86
N LEU A 327 9.27 7.90 -3.12
CA LEU A 327 8.69 6.65 -3.63
C LEU A 327 7.82 6.89 -4.86
N PHE A 328 6.90 7.84 -4.81
CA PHE A 328 6.00 8.12 -5.92
C PHE A 328 6.75 8.63 -7.16
N GLU A 329 7.74 9.50 -6.97
CA GLU A 329 8.58 10.00 -8.05
C GLU A 329 9.37 8.87 -8.72
N GLU A 330 9.99 7.99 -7.93
CA GLU A 330 10.76 6.87 -8.46
C GLU A 330 9.87 5.78 -9.10
N CYS A 331 8.61 5.61 -8.67
CA CYS A 331 7.64 4.81 -9.40
C CYS A 331 7.42 5.34 -10.81
N PHE A 332 7.22 6.65 -10.96
CA PHE A 332 7.02 7.26 -12.28
C PHE A 332 8.27 7.14 -13.13
N ARG A 333 9.45 7.47 -12.60
CA ARG A 333 10.72 7.35 -13.31
C ARG A 333 11.00 5.92 -13.78
N PHE A 334 10.73 4.93 -12.92
CA PHE A 334 10.95 3.53 -13.26
C PHE A 334 10.21 3.08 -14.51
N PHE A 335 8.99 3.54 -14.72
CA PHE A 335 8.20 3.21 -15.90
C PHE A 335 8.49 4.10 -17.11
N LEU A 336 8.82 5.37 -16.90
CA LEU A 336 9.00 6.34 -17.98
C LEU A 336 10.41 6.34 -18.57
N GLU A 337 11.41 5.99 -17.78
CA GLU A 337 12.83 6.00 -18.18
C GLU A 337 13.33 4.60 -18.58
N GLY A 338 12.45 3.61 -18.63
CA GLY A 338 12.77 2.22 -18.90
C GLY A 338 13.32 1.52 -17.67
N GLY A 339 12.48 0.80 -16.95
CA GLY A 339 12.81 0.06 -15.73
C GLY A 339 13.67 -1.18 -15.96
N GLU A 340 14.62 -1.11 -16.86
CA GLU A 340 15.69 -2.09 -17.00
C GLU A 340 16.90 -1.59 -16.23
N ALA A 341 17.35 -2.45 -15.31
CA ALA A 341 18.44 -2.23 -14.37
C ALA A 341 19.78 -1.95 -15.04
#